data_ef3e1073db607eac31f43c44be5eb065
#
_entry.id   ef3e1073db607eac31f43c44be5eb065
#
_cell.length_a   1.000
_cell.length_b   1.000
_cell.length_c   1.000
_cell.angle_alpha   90.00
_cell.angle_beta   90.00
_cell.angle_gamma   90.00
#
_symmetry.space_group_name_H-M   'P 1'
#
loop_
_entity.id
_entity.type
_entity.pdbx_description
1 polymer ?
#
loop_
_entity_poly.entity_id
_entity_poly.type
_entity_poly.pdbx_seq_one_letter_code
_entity_poly.pdbx_strand_id
1 'polypeptide(L)'
;MNQTSRILEEVKKAVCGKDRVLVWVLTVLLARGHVLLEDIPGVGKTTMALAFSRALGLDYGRVQFTPDVLPSDITGYSVYQKESGKLVYQPGAVLCNLFLAD
;
A
#
# COMPACT_ATOMS: atom_id res chain seq x y z
N MET A 1 9.18 23.57 10.66
CA MET A 1 9.10 22.14 10.37
C MET A 1 8.49 21.94 8.99
N ASN A 2 9.16 21.19 8.12
CA ASN A 2 8.64 20.95 6.77
C ASN A 2 7.65 19.78 6.77
N GLN A 3 6.97 19.56 5.64
CA GLN A 3 6.00 18.49 5.50
C GLN A 3 6.60 17.11 5.69
N THR A 4 7.83 16.90 5.25
CA THR A 4 8.54 15.63 5.39
C THR A 4 8.70 15.26 6.86
N SER A 5 9.12 16.22 7.69
CA SER A 5 9.26 15.99 9.13
C SER A 5 7.92 15.67 9.80
N ARG A 6 6.85 16.32 9.38
CA ARG A 6 5.50 16.05 9.90
C ARG A 6 5.05 14.63 9.58
N ILE A 7 5.28 14.20 8.35
CA ILE A 7 4.92 12.85 7.91
C ILE A 7 5.66 11.81 8.74
N LEU A 8 6.97 12.01 8.92
CA LEU A 8 7.78 11.09 9.73
C LEU A 8 7.29 11.03 11.17
N GLU A 9 6.93 12.15 11.77
CA GLU A 9 6.41 12.19 13.14
C GLU A 9 5.10 11.43 13.26
N GLU A 10 4.19 11.62 12.31
CA GLU A 10 2.92 10.90 12.30
C GLU A 10 3.13 9.38 12.18
N VAL A 11 4.03 8.96 11.30
CA VAL A 11 4.31 7.55 11.11
C VAL A 11 5.00 6.96 12.34
N LYS A 12 5.90 7.69 12.97
CA LYS A 12 6.60 7.24 14.19
C LYS A 12 5.66 6.98 15.35
N LYS A 13 4.52 7.63 15.41
CA LYS A 13 3.51 7.37 16.43
C LYS A 13 2.93 5.97 16.33
N ALA A 14 2.83 5.43 15.11
CA ALA A 14 2.31 4.10 14.86
C ALA A 14 3.39 3.03 14.85
N VAL A 15 4.62 3.39 14.46
CA VAL A 15 5.72 2.45 14.32
C VAL A 15 6.91 2.95 15.15
N CYS A 16 7.21 2.24 16.20
CA CYS A 16 8.30 2.60 17.11
C CYS A 16 9.57 1.80 16.82
N GLY A 17 10.74 2.44 17.05
CA GLY A 17 12.03 1.76 17.02
C GLY A 17 12.61 1.47 15.64
N LYS A 18 12.03 2.00 14.58
CA LYS A 18 12.50 1.77 13.21
C LYS A 18 12.70 3.06 12.43
N ASP A 19 13.20 4.10 13.11
CA ASP A 19 13.30 5.44 12.53
C ASP A 19 14.10 5.48 11.23
N ARG A 20 15.23 4.76 11.16
CA ARG A 20 16.06 4.73 9.97
C ARG A 20 15.31 4.11 8.77
N VAL A 21 14.62 3.02 9.02
CA VAL A 21 13.82 2.36 7.98
C VAL A 21 12.71 3.28 7.49
N LEU A 22 12.05 3.98 8.39
CA LEU A 22 10.99 4.92 8.05
C LEU A 22 11.49 6.04 7.15
N VAL A 23 12.68 6.58 7.43
CA VAL A 23 13.29 7.61 6.57
C VAL A 23 13.55 7.08 5.18
N TRP A 24 14.08 5.87 5.07
CA TRP A 24 14.36 5.26 3.77
C TRP A 24 13.09 4.99 2.98
N VAL A 25 12.07 4.45 3.63
CA VAL A 25 10.78 4.18 2.99
C VAL A 25 10.15 5.48 2.48
N LEU A 26 10.13 6.52 3.31
CA LEU A 26 9.57 7.80 2.89
C LEU A 26 10.35 8.38 1.70
N THR A 27 11.68 8.29 1.71
CA THR A 27 12.51 8.76 0.60
C THR A 27 12.12 8.08 -0.71
N VAL A 28 11.96 6.76 -0.69
CA VAL A 28 11.58 5.99 -1.89
C VAL A 28 10.17 6.37 -2.34
N LEU A 29 9.23 6.52 -1.42
CA LEU A 29 7.85 6.90 -1.75
C LEU A 29 7.79 8.28 -2.38
N LEU A 30 8.55 9.24 -1.87
CA LEU A 30 8.63 10.58 -2.45
C LEU A 30 9.26 10.56 -3.84
N ALA A 31 10.18 9.63 -4.09
CA ALA A 31 10.80 9.44 -5.39
C ALA A 31 9.95 8.60 -6.34
N ARG A 32 8.75 8.18 -5.92
CA ARG A 32 7.84 7.32 -6.68
C ARG A 32 8.44 5.96 -7.02
N GLY A 33 9.24 5.42 -6.11
CA GLY A 33 9.86 4.13 -6.26
C GLY A 33 9.14 3.02 -5.52
N HIS A 34 9.80 1.88 -5.44
CA HIS A 34 9.28 0.69 -4.76
C HIS A 34 10.25 0.25 -3.69
N VAL A 35 9.74 -0.35 -2.63
CA VAL A 35 10.53 -0.79 -1.49
C VAL A 35 10.33 -2.28 -1.28
N LEU A 36 11.41 -3.01 -1.08
CA LEU A 36 11.36 -4.39 -0.64
C LEU A 36 11.73 -4.44 0.85
N LEU A 37 10.77 -4.87 1.67
CA LEU A 37 10.97 -5.00 3.12
C LEU A 37 11.20 -6.46 3.47
N GLU A 38 12.43 -6.78 3.86
CA GLU A 38 12.82 -8.12 4.28
C GLU A 38 13.05 -8.17 5.79
N ASP A 39 12.84 -9.33 6.38
CA ASP A 39 13.10 -9.60 7.79
C ASP A 39 12.35 -8.71 8.77
N ILE A 40 11.29 -8.05 8.32
CA ILE A 40 10.42 -7.27 9.18
C ILE A 40 9.21 -8.13 9.55
N PRO A 41 8.87 -8.25 10.84
CA PRO A 41 7.66 -8.98 11.23
C PRO A 41 6.42 -8.45 10.49
N GLY A 42 5.54 -9.35 10.06
CA GLY A 42 4.40 -9.00 9.23
C GLY A 42 3.56 -7.84 9.76
N VAL A 43 3.37 -7.80 11.07
CA VAL A 43 2.61 -6.73 11.72
C VAL A 43 3.26 -5.36 11.48
N GLY A 44 4.60 -5.30 11.51
CA GLY A 44 5.33 -4.07 11.26
C GLY A 44 5.15 -3.52 9.85
N LYS A 45 5.14 -4.40 8.84
CA LYS A 45 4.95 -4.00 7.44
C LYS A 45 3.59 -3.38 7.21
N THR A 46 2.54 -4.04 7.67
CA THR A 46 1.17 -3.57 7.49
C THR A 46 0.95 -2.24 8.21
N THR A 47 1.41 -2.15 9.46
CA THR A 47 1.28 -0.94 10.25
C THR A 47 2.01 0.22 9.58
N MET A 48 3.22 -0.02 9.07
CA MET A 48 4.01 0.99 8.38
C MET A 48 3.31 1.49 7.12
N ALA A 49 2.80 0.57 6.29
CA ALA A 49 2.12 0.94 5.06
C ALA A 49 0.85 1.75 5.33
N LEU A 50 0.06 1.33 6.32
CA LEU A 50 -1.13 2.08 6.73
C LEU A 50 -0.78 3.46 7.26
N ALA A 51 0.25 3.56 8.07
CA ALA A 51 0.66 4.84 8.64
C ALA A 51 1.11 5.82 7.53
N PHE A 52 1.90 5.36 6.57
CA PHE A 52 2.31 6.19 5.45
C PHE A 52 1.13 6.58 4.56
N SER A 53 0.20 5.66 4.31
CA SER A 53 -0.96 5.98 3.47
C SER A 53 -1.82 7.08 4.11
N ARG A 54 -2.01 7.03 5.42
CA ARG A 54 -2.75 8.05 6.15
C ARG A 54 -2.02 9.38 6.19
N ALA A 55 -0.72 9.34 6.48
CA ALA A 55 0.09 10.56 6.58
C ALA A 55 0.23 11.27 5.24
N LEU A 56 0.29 10.53 4.14
CA LEU A 56 0.44 11.05 2.80
C LEU A 56 -0.89 11.26 2.07
N GLY A 57 -2.00 10.82 2.66
CA GLY A 57 -3.31 10.91 2.01
C GLY A 57 -3.45 10.03 0.78
N LEU A 58 -2.85 8.84 0.81
CA LEU A 58 -2.84 7.92 -0.32
C LEU A 58 -3.91 6.85 -0.17
N ASP A 59 -4.44 6.38 -1.30
CA ASP A 59 -5.29 5.20 -1.34
C ASP A 59 -4.41 3.97 -1.12
N TYR A 60 -4.82 3.14 -0.17
CA TYR A 60 -4.06 1.97 0.26
C TYR A 60 -4.72 0.70 -0.26
N GLY A 61 -3.92 -0.20 -0.81
CA GLY A 61 -4.35 -1.53 -1.20
C GLY A 61 -3.39 -2.57 -0.68
N ARG A 62 -3.90 -3.75 -0.34
CA ARG A 62 -3.09 -4.85 0.16
C ARG A 62 -3.58 -6.17 -0.40
N VAL A 63 -2.63 -7.01 -0.82
CA VAL A 63 -2.89 -8.41 -1.14
C VAL A 63 -1.89 -9.27 -0.40
N GLN A 64 -2.39 -10.27 0.30
CA GLN A 64 -1.56 -11.31 0.88
C GLN A 64 -1.45 -12.43 -0.13
N PHE A 65 -0.23 -12.68 -0.63
CA PHE A 65 -0.01 -13.68 -1.66
C PHE A 65 -0.04 -15.07 -1.06
N THR A 66 -1.13 -15.77 -1.35
CA THR A 66 -1.35 -17.16 -0.96
C THR A 66 -1.53 -17.98 -2.23
N PRO A 67 -1.52 -19.33 -2.15
CA PRO A 67 -1.78 -20.16 -3.34
C PRO A 67 -3.14 -19.92 -4.00
N ASP A 68 -4.10 -19.34 -3.27
CA ASP A 68 -5.45 -19.10 -3.77
C ASP A 68 -5.62 -17.78 -4.52
N VAL A 69 -4.61 -16.91 -4.48
CA VAL A 69 -4.71 -15.61 -5.14
C VAL A 69 -4.61 -15.76 -6.65
N LEU A 70 -5.57 -15.20 -7.36
CA LEU A 70 -5.61 -15.19 -8.83
C LEU A 70 -5.02 -13.89 -9.37
N PRO A 71 -4.44 -13.90 -10.57
CA PRO A 71 -3.98 -12.66 -11.21
C PRO A 71 -5.06 -11.60 -11.31
N SER A 72 -6.32 -11.98 -11.53
CA SER A 72 -7.44 -11.06 -11.62
C SER A 72 -7.77 -10.38 -10.30
N ASP A 73 -7.40 -10.96 -9.16
CA ASP A 73 -7.55 -10.31 -7.85
C ASP A 73 -6.67 -9.06 -7.77
N ILE A 74 -5.57 -9.05 -8.49
CA ILE A 74 -4.58 -7.97 -8.48
C ILE A 74 -4.91 -6.93 -9.55
N THR A 75 -5.13 -7.37 -10.78
CA THR A 75 -5.30 -6.47 -11.93
C THR A 75 -6.75 -6.08 -12.21
N GLY A 76 -7.70 -6.83 -11.67
CA GLY A 76 -9.11 -6.62 -11.94
C GLY A 76 -9.61 -7.46 -13.09
N TYR A 77 -10.91 -7.38 -13.33
CA TYR A 77 -11.56 -8.14 -14.38
C TYR A 77 -12.86 -7.46 -14.80
N SER A 78 -13.38 -7.84 -15.98
CA SER A 78 -14.66 -7.31 -16.45
C SER A 78 -15.76 -8.31 -16.18
N VAL A 79 -16.92 -7.80 -15.74
CA VAL A 79 -18.11 -8.59 -15.43
C VAL A 79 -19.24 -8.14 -16.32
N TYR A 80 -19.96 -9.08 -16.91
CA TYR A 80 -21.15 -8.78 -17.68
C TYR A 80 -22.34 -8.55 -16.75
N GLN A 81 -22.94 -7.35 -16.85
CA GLN A 81 -24.13 -7.03 -16.07
C GLN A 81 -25.38 -7.24 -16.95
N LYS A 82 -26.20 -8.20 -16.57
CA LYS A 82 -27.44 -8.51 -17.30
C LYS A 82 -28.41 -7.34 -17.30
N GLU A 83 -28.44 -6.57 -16.22
CA GLU A 83 -29.36 -5.44 -16.07
C GLU A 83 -29.07 -4.32 -17.05
N SER A 84 -27.80 -3.99 -17.26
CA SER A 84 -27.39 -2.91 -18.17
C SER A 84 -27.00 -3.41 -19.56
N GLY A 85 -26.74 -4.70 -19.71
CA GLY A 85 -26.25 -5.29 -20.95
C GLY A 85 -24.84 -4.92 -21.29
N LYS A 86 -24.05 -4.45 -20.32
CA LYS A 86 -22.69 -3.96 -20.53
C LYS A 86 -21.70 -4.73 -19.71
N LEU A 87 -20.43 -4.73 -20.21
CA LEU A 87 -19.30 -5.20 -19.44
C LEU A 87 -18.85 -4.09 -18.48
N VAL A 88 -18.75 -4.42 -17.20
CA VAL A 88 -18.29 -3.47 -16.19
C VAL A 88 -16.98 -3.98 -15.60
N TYR A 89 -15.95 -3.11 -15.59
CA TYR A 89 -14.65 -3.45 -15.04
C TYR A 89 -14.69 -3.38 -13.52
N GLN A 90 -14.23 -4.46 -12.86
CA GLN A 90 -14.06 -4.50 -11.42
C GLN A 90 -12.58 -4.27 -11.13
N PRO A 91 -12.21 -3.15 -10.48
CA PRO A 91 -10.80 -2.85 -10.20
C PRO A 91 -10.17 -3.90 -9.29
N GLY A 92 -8.93 -4.26 -9.60
CA GLY A 92 -8.14 -5.11 -8.74
C GLY A 92 -7.44 -4.33 -7.64
N ALA A 93 -6.83 -5.06 -6.71
CA ALA A 93 -6.19 -4.46 -5.55
C ALA A 93 -5.01 -3.54 -5.89
N VAL A 94 -4.35 -3.76 -7.04
CA VAL A 94 -3.20 -2.95 -7.45
C VAL A 94 -3.58 -1.53 -7.85
N LEU A 95 -4.87 -1.28 -8.15
CA LEU A 95 -5.31 0.04 -8.55
C LEU A 95 -5.49 0.94 -7.32
N CYS A 96 -4.37 1.40 -6.81
CA CYS A 96 -4.28 2.25 -5.64
C CYS A 96 -2.97 3.04 -5.72
N ASN A 97 -2.77 3.98 -4.79
CA ASN A 97 -1.55 4.78 -4.76
C ASN A 97 -0.41 4.10 -4.02
N LEU A 98 -0.74 3.35 -2.97
CA LEU A 98 0.23 2.62 -2.16
C LEU A 98 -0.25 1.18 -2.01
N PHE A 99 0.49 0.26 -2.60
CA PHE A 99 0.12 -1.16 -2.65
C PHE A 99 1.11 -1.99 -1.84
N LEU A 100 0.58 -2.76 -0.88
CA LEU A 100 1.38 -3.69 -0.09
C LEU A 100 1.20 -5.11 -0.64
N ALA A 101 2.25 -5.64 -1.25
CA ALA A 101 2.30 -7.03 -1.71
C ALA A 101 2.93 -7.88 -0.60
N ASP A 102 2.09 -8.56 0.14
CA ASP A 102 2.50 -9.26 1.37
C ASP A 102 2.68 -10.77 1.15
#